data_24b8475ed8015bb906efe09134f73ec3
#
_entry.id   24b8475ed8015bb906efe09134f73ec3
#
_cell.length_a   1.000
_cell.length_b   1.000
_cell.length_c   1.000
_cell.angle_alpha   90.00
_cell.angle_beta   90.00
_cell.angle_gamma   90.00
#
_symmetry.space_group_name_H-M   'P 1'
#
loop_
_entity.id
_entity.type
_entity.pdbx_description
1 polymer ?
#
loop_
_entity_poly.entity_id
_entity_poly.type
_entity_poly.pdbx_seq_one_letter_code
_entity_poly.pdbx_strand_id
1 'polypeptide(L)'
;KEPHMESARAACDGTQATIKLNKRMKCNSLTASGSEFTITPALANVISATGFGCNDGFDMDSLILTLDAPLPPGNYTINIRNGTDANTVRDNCDRDIPVGESIPMIVYPLIPTPMDSISKPGCAPDELQLVFRKNIRCNSIASDGSDFIVTLISGSTPVSVVSATGNCNGDGLSPIIKVK
;
A
#
# COMPACT_ATOMS: atom_id res chain seq x y z
N LYS A 1 -16.63 -20.62 16.64
CA LYS A 1 -15.86 -19.41 16.92
C LYS A 1 -16.72 -18.21 16.49
N GLU A 2 -16.79 -17.16 17.30
CA GLU A 2 -17.52 -15.94 16.94
C GLU A 2 -16.80 -15.18 15.83
N PRO A 3 -17.54 -14.51 14.91
CA PRO A 3 -16.96 -13.70 13.87
C PRO A 3 -16.32 -12.44 14.43
N HIS A 4 -15.11 -12.11 13.99
CA HIS A 4 -14.42 -10.85 14.34
C HIS A 4 -13.37 -10.47 13.28
N MET A 5 -12.93 -9.20 13.33
CA MET A 5 -11.79 -8.72 12.56
C MET A 5 -10.49 -9.24 13.20
N GLU A 6 -9.64 -9.94 12.44
CA GLU A 6 -8.41 -10.56 12.96
C GLU A 6 -7.21 -9.61 12.91
N SER A 7 -7.06 -8.88 11.82
CA SER A 7 -5.99 -7.90 11.64
C SER A 7 -6.36 -6.84 10.62
N ALA A 8 -5.77 -5.66 10.74
CA ALA A 8 -5.90 -4.59 9.76
C ALA A 8 -4.52 -4.06 9.34
N ARG A 9 -4.37 -3.73 8.06
CA ARG A 9 -3.15 -3.15 7.48
C ARG A 9 -3.52 -2.02 6.53
N ALA A 10 -2.84 -0.90 6.66
CA ALA A 10 -2.93 0.19 5.68
C ALA A 10 -2.05 -0.09 4.46
N ALA A 11 -2.49 0.39 3.29
CA ALA A 11 -1.61 0.54 2.14
C ALA A 11 -0.52 1.60 2.43
N CYS A 12 0.63 1.49 1.73
CA CYS A 12 1.76 2.41 1.99
C CYS A 12 1.43 3.88 1.73
N ASP A 13 0.49 4.16 0.83
CA ASP A 13 0.02 5.49 0.48
C ASP A 13 -1.13 6.01 1.36
N GLY A 14 -1.60 5.19 2.30
CA GLY A 14 -2.70 5.52 3.21
C GLY A 14 -4.08 5.58 2.57
N THR A 15 -4.25 5.18 1.31
CA THR A 15 -5.54 5.26 0.58
C THR A 15 -6.46 4.07 0.79
N GLN A 16 -5.91 2.96 1.30
CA GLN A 16 -6.64 1.72 1.50
C GLN A 16 -6.29 1.05 2.82
N ALA A 17 -7.23 0.29 3.35
CA ALA A 17 -7.04 -0.59 4.50
C ALA A 17 -7.51 -2.02 4.15
N THR A 18 -6.64 -3.00 4.35
CA THR A 18 -6.98 -4.41 4.22
C THR A 18 -7.31 -4.98 5.59
N ILE A 19 -8.47 -5.59 5.73
CA ILE A 19 -8.91 -6.29 6.95
C ILE A 19 -8.93 -7.79 6.66
N LYS A 20 -8.28 -8.57 7.52
CA LYS A 20 -8.38 -10.01 7.54
C LYS A 20 -9.44 -10.43 8.56
N LEU A 21 -10.25 -11.41 8.20
CA LEU A 21 -11.32 -11.95 9.02
C LEU A 21 -10.88 -13.26 9.68
N ASN A 22 -11.34 -13.52 10.92
CA ASN A 22 -10.93 -14.71 11.66
C ASN A 22 -11.56 -16.02 11.16
N LYS A 23 -12.52 -15.90 10.27
CA LYS A 23 -13.25 -17.00 9.63
C LYS A 23 -13.89 -16.50 8.34
N ARG A 24 -14.46 -17.42 7.57
CA ARG A 24 -15.15 -17.09 6.32
C ARG A 24 -16.49 -16.43 6.57
N MET A 25 -16.77 -15.36 5.82
CA MET A 25 -17.95 -14.52 5.93
C MET A 25 -18.76 -14.50 4.65
N LYS A 26 -20.01 -14.07 4.73
CA LYS A 26 -20.86 -13.82 3.57
C LYS A 26 -20.43 -12.55 2.86
N CYS A 27 -20.11 -12.66 1.58
CA CYS A 27 -19.75 -11.50 0.76
C CYS A 27 -20.90 -10.52 0.58
N ASN A 28 -22.14 -11.05 0.47
CA ASN A 28 -23.34 -10.23 0.28
C ASN A 28 -23.82 -9.51 1.55
N SER A 29 -23.17 -9.74 2.70
CA SER A 29 -23.38 -8.93 3.92
C SER A 29 -22.45 -7.72 4.00
N LEU A 30 -21.57 -7.54 3.03
CA LEU A 30 -20.69 -6.38 2.91
C LEU A 30 -21.31 -5.39 1.92
N THR A 31 -21.62 -4.16 2.36
CA THR A 31 -22.09 -3.14 1.42
C THR A 31 -20.94 -2.64 0.54
N ALA A 32 -21.21 -2.38 -0.72
CA ALA A 32 -20.20 -1.87 -1.66
C ALA A 32 -19.62 -0.51 -1.25
N SER A 33 -20.38 0.28 -0.49
CA SER A 33 -19.93 1.56 0.06
C SER A 33 -19.05 1.41 1.31
N GLY A 34 -19.01 0.23 1.94
CA GLY A 34 -18.32 0.00 3.20
C GLY A 34 -18.94 0.75 4.38
N SER A 35 -20.25 0.99 4.33
CA SER A 35 -20.99 1.76 5.35
C SER A 35 -20.92 1.16 6.76
N GLU A 36 -20.54 -0.12 6.87
CA GLU A 36 -20.29 -0.83 8.12
C GLU A 36 -19.04 -0.34 8.85
N PHE A 37 -18.14 0.38 8.17
CA PHE A 37 -16.84 0.73 8.72
C PHE A 37 -16.67 2.22 8.92
N THR A 38 -16.00 2.58 10.01
CA THR A 38 -15.50 3.93 10.28
C THR A 38 -14.07 3.89 10.77
N ILE A 39 -13.33 4.99 10.60
CA ILE A 39 -11.94 5.12 11.04
C ILE A 39 -11.85 6.20 12.11
N THR A 40 -11.08 5.95 13.15
CA THR A 40 -10.80 6.91 14.23
C THR A 40 -9.28 7.08 14.39
N PRO A 41 -8.77 8.32 14.43
CA PRO A 41 -9.47 9.60 14.23
C PRO A 41 -10.04 9.72 12.80
N ALA A 42 -11.15 10.45 12.66
CA ALA A 42 -11.90 10.58 11.40
C ALA A 42 -11.24 11.58 10.45
N LEU A 43 -10.06 11.23 9.93
CA LEU A 43 -9.30 12.03 8.95
C LEU A 43 -9.63 11.66 7.50
N ALA A 44 -10.28 10.52 7.28
CA ALA A 44 -10.79 10.08 6.00
C ALA A 44 -12.04 9.23 6.22
N ASN A 45 -12.89 9.13 5.20
CA ASN A 45 -14.09 8.30 5.20
C ASN A 45 -13.89 7.08 4.31
N VAL A 46 -14.52 5.96 4.68
CA VAL A 46 -14.64 4.80 3.80
C VAL A 46 -15.65 5.12 2.71
N ILE A 47 -15.24 4.93 1.44
CA ILE A 47 -16.08 5.18 0.26
C ILE A 47 -16.41 3.91 -0.51
N SER A 48 -15.65 2.84 -0.31
CA SER A 48 -16.00 1.53 -0.85
C SER A 48 -15.37 0.41 -0.03
N ALA A 49 -15.98 -0.78 -0.13
CA ALA A 49 -15.46 -2.02 0.42
C ALA A 49 -15.56 -3.14 -0.61
N THR A 50 -14.52 -3.96 -0.71
CA THR A 50 -14.46 -5.11 -1.62
C THR A 50 -13.99 -6.34 -0.86
N GLY A 51 -14.79 -7.39 -0.87
CA GLY A 51 -14.46 -8.69 -0.27
C GLY A 51 -13.63 -9.57 -1.19
N PHE A 52 -12.77 -10.40 -0.62
CA PHE A 52 -11.95 -11.39 -1.32
C PHE A 52 -12.22 -12.80 -0.79
N GLY A 53 -11.92 -13.81 -1.62
CA GLY A 53 -12.21 -15.22 -1.33
C GLY A 53 -13.68 -15.59 -1.59
N CYS A 54 -14.46 -14.69 -2.19
CA CYS A 54 -15.88 -14.89 -2.42
C CYS A 54 -16.18 -16.02 -3.39
N ASN A 55 -17.09 -16.90 -2.99
CA ASN A 55 -17.64 -17.96 -3.80
C ASN A 55 -19.17 -17.96 -3.63
N ASP A 56 -19.92 -17.66 -4.70
CA ASP A 56 -21.38 -17.57 -4.71
C ASP A 56 -21.98 -16.72 -3.56
N GLY A 57 -21.31 -15.60 -3.21
CA GLY A 57 -21.73 -14.71 -2.13
C GLY A 57 -21.28 -15.12 -0.72
N PHE A 58 -20.46 -16.18 -0.61
CA PHE A 58 -19.93 -16.72 0.63
C PHE A 58 -18.40 -16.74 0.64
N ASP A 59 -17.85 -17.15 1.76
CA ASP A 59 -16.43 -17.50 1.93
C ASP A 59 -15.44 -16.35 1.87
N MET A 60 -15.89 -15.10 2.02
CA MET A 60 -14.99 -13.96 2.16
C MET A 60 -14.07 -14.16 3.39
N ASP A 61 -12.76 -14.07 3.19
CA ASP A 61 -11.74 -14.20 4.23
C ASP A 61 -11.03 -12.88 4.56
N SER A 62 -11.14 -11.93 3.66
CA SER A 62 -10.55 -10.60 3.78
C SER A 62 -11.32 -9.58 2.97
N LEU A 63 -11.15 -8.30 3.30
CA LEU A 63 -11.74 -7.20 2.56
C LEU A 63 -10.79 -6.01 2.49
N ILE A 64 -10.97 -5.17 1.47
CA ILE A 64 -10.27 -3.91 1.31
C ILE A 64 -11.28 -2.77 1.42
N LEU A 65 -10.98 -1.82 2.30
CA LEU A 65 -11.64 -0.53 2.39
C LEU A 65 -10.86 0.48 1.55
N THR A 66 -11.55 1.26 0.71
CA THR A 66 -10.98 2.41 0.00
C THR A 66 -11.44 3.68 0.67
N LEU A 67 -10.55 4.65 0.80
CA LEU A 67 -10.78 5.90 1.51
C LEU A 67 -10.90 7.07 0.52
N ASP A 68 -11.64 8.11 0.92
CA ASP A 68 -11.81 9.35 0.15
C ASP A 68 -10.56 10.25 0.15
N ALA A 69 -9.67 10.05 1.13
CA ALA A 69 -8.41 10.77 1.26
C ALA A 69 -7.32 9.86 1.86
N PRO A 70 -6.03 10.09 1.55
CA PRO A 70 -4.95 9.33 2.17
C PRO A 70 -4.81 9.69 3.65
N LEU A 71 -4.72 8.67 4.49
CA LEU A 71 -4.41 8.83 5.92
C LEU A 71 -2.93 9.19 6.10
N PRO A 72 -2.59 10.25 6.84
CA PRO A 72 -1.21 10.51 7.23
C PRO A 72 -0.64 9.40 8.12
N PRO A 73 0.71 9.30 8.22
CA PRO A 73 1.33 8.38 9.17
C PRO A 73 0.81 8.56 10.59
N GLY A 74 0.43 7.43 11.22
CA GLY A 74 -0.17 7.48 12.57
C GLY A 74 -0.85 6.17 12.95
N ASN A 75 -1.43 6.20 14.16
CA ASN A 75 -2.21 5.09 14.71
C ASN A 75 -3.70 5.38 14.50
N TYR A 76 -4.40 4.40 13.99
CA TYR A 76 -5.82 4.45 13.68
C TYR A 76 -6.54 3.25 14.26
N THR A 77 -7.84 3.36 14.37
CA THR A 77 -8.72 2.25 14.73
C THR A 77 -9.83 2.16 13.69
N ILE A 78 -10.05 0.97 13.15
CA ILE A 78 -11.20 0.68 12.31
C ILE A 78 -12.29 0.14 13.23
N ASN A 79 -13.47 0.75 13.17
CA ASN A 79 -14.63 0.36 13.98
C ASN A 79 -15.72 -0.16 13.07
N ILE A 80 -16.44 -1.20 13.53
CA ILE A 80 -17.59 -1.75 12.83
C ILE A 80 -18.90 -1.26 13.45
N ARG A 81 -19.90 -1.03 12.61
CA ARG A 81 -21.26 -0.62 12.96
C ARG A 81 -22.26 -1.27 12.01
N ASN A 82 -23.54 -1.11 12.25
CA ASN A 82 -24.55 -1.48 11.25
C ASN A 82 -24.39 -0.60 10.01
N GLY A 83 -24.32 -1.25 8.87
CA GLY A 83 -24.30 -0.62 7.56
C GLY A 83 -25.69 -0.10 7.14
N THR A 84 -25.77 0.38 5.91
CA THR A 84 -27.05 0.84 5.32
C THR A 84 -28.04 -0.29 5.08
N ASP A 85 -27.61 -1.53 5.12
CA ASP A 85 -28.40 -2.76 5.07
C ASP A 85 -28.83 -3.27 6.46
N ALA A 86 -28.59 -2.48 7.51
CA ALA A 86 -28.97 -2.72 8.91
C ALA A 86 -28.28 -3.94 9.56
N ASN A 87 -27.17 -4.42 9.01
CA ASN A 87 -26.33 -5.46 9.61
C ASN A 87 -24.85 -5.05 9.62
N THR A 88 -24.02 -5.81 10.32
CA THR A 88 -22.56 -5.77 10.15
C THR A 88 -22.15 -6.88 9.15
N VAL A 89 -20.85 -7.13 9.02
CA VAL A 89 -20.38 -8.28 8.23
C VAL A 89 -20.76 -9.58 8.95
N ARG A 90 -21.41 -10.50 8.24
CA ARG A 90 -21.95 -11.76 8.76
C ARG A 90 -21.11 -12.97 8.36
N ASP A 91 -21.03 -13.93 9.25
CA ASP A 91 -20.46 -15.23 8.88
C ASP A 91 -21.44 -16.07 8.01
N ASN A 92 -20.97 -17.20 7.49
CA ASN A 92 -21.80 -18.09 6.66
C ASN A 92 -23.01 -18.71 7.40
N CYS A 93 -23.12 -18.50 8.71
CA CYS A 93 -24.23 -18.94 9.57
C CYS A 93 -25.10 -17.76 10.05
N ASP A 94 -25.05 -16.60 9.38
CA ASP A 94 -25.81 -15.39 9.70
C ASP A 94 -25.52 -14.75 11.05
N ARG A 95 -24.33 -14.96 11.63
CA ARG A 95 -23.90 -14.26 12.84
C ARG A 95 -23.12 -13.02 12.48
N ASP A 96 -23.54 -11.90 13.04
CA ASP A 96 -22.88 -10.59 12.86
C ASP A 96 -21.54 -10.53 13.61
N ILE A 97 -20.55 -9.80 13.06
CA ILE A 97 -19.46 -9.25 13.87
C ILE A 97 -20.12 -8.27 14.86
N PRO A 98 -19.79 -8.33 16.17
CA PRO A 98 -20.42 -7.48 17.16
C PRO A 98 -20.29 -6.00 16.83
N VAL A 99 -21.41 -5.25 16.88
CA VAL A 99 -21.41 -3.80 16.71
C VAL A 99 -20.50 -3.14 17.74
N GLY A 100 -19.64 -2.23 17.30
CA GLY A 100 -18.66 -1.55 18.16
C GLY A 100 -17.34 -2.29 18.30
N GLU A 101 -17.19 -3.47 17.69
CA GLU A 101 -15.87 -4.09 17.59
C GLU A 101 -14.91 -3.16 16.86
N SER A 102 -13.67 -3.14 17.28
CA SER A 102 -12.64 -2.28 16.73
C SER A 102 -11.31 -2.99 16.61
N ILE A 103 -10.52 -2.61 15.62
CA ILE A 103 -9.20 -3.16 15.37
C ILE A 103 -8.18 -2.06 15.10
N PRO A 104 -6.98 -2.11 15.73
CA PRO A 104 -5.94 -1.12 15.48
C PRO A 104 -5.32 -1.30 14.09
N MET A 105 -4.93 -0.17 13.49
CA MET A 105 -4.21 -0.09 12.22
C MET A 105 -3.15 1.00 12.30
N ILE A 106 -1.97 0.73 11.74
CA ILE A 106 -0.87 1.70 11.67
C ILE A 106 -0.62 2.07 10.22
N VAL A 107 -0.59 3.37 9.94
CA VAL A 107 -0.05 3.93 8.70
C VAL A 107 1.40 4.33 8.97
N TYR A 108 2.33 3.68 8.31
CA TYR A 108 3.75 3.96 8.48
C TYR A 108 4.19 5.15 7.61
N PRO A 109 5.15 5.96 8.08
CA PRO A 109 5.71 7.00 7.25
C PRO A 109 6.43 6.40 6.03
N LEU A 110 6.24 7.03 4.88
CA LEU A 110 7.02 6.71 3.68
C LEU A 110 8.46 7.19 3.91
N ILE A 111 9.33 6.27 4.26
CA ILE A 111 10.75 6.55 4.39
C ILE A 111 11.39 6.39 3.01
N PRO A 112 11.99 7.45 2.43
CA PRO A 112 12.72 7.35 1.18
C PRO A 112 13.77 6.23 1.26
N THR A 113 13.94 5.47 0.18
CA THR A 113 14.99 4.48 0.10
C THR A 113 16.30 5.16 -0.27
N PRO A 114 17.28 5.29 0.64
CA PRO A 114 18.54 5.92 0.31
C PRO A 114 19.32 5.07 -0.69
N MET A 115 20.04 5.74 -1.59
CA MET A 115 21.08 5.10 -2.37
C MET A 115 22.18 4.61 -1.43
N ASP A 116 22.64 3.39 -1.62
CA ASP A 116 23.71 2.79 -0.79
C ASP A 116 25.08 3.21 -1.31
N SER A 117 25.30 3.01 -2.60
CA SER A 117 26.60 3.26 -3.22
C SER A 117 26.46 3.45 -4.74
N ILE A 118 27.54 3.95 -5.33
CA ILE A 118 27.75 3.92 -6.76
C ILE A 118 28.80 2.82 -7.02
N SER A 119 28.51 1.88 -7.90
CA SER A 119 29.49 0.87 -8.30
C SER A 119 30.69 1.57 -8.94
N LYS A 120 31.90 1.03 -8.75
CA LYS A 120 33.14 1.67 -9.21
C LYS A 120 33.03 2.05 -10.70
N PRO A 121 33.03 3.34 -11.04
CA PRO A 121 33.05 3.76 -12.43
C PRO A 121 34.42 3.50 -13.05
N GLY A 122 34.48 3.30 -14.36
CA GLY A 122 35.74 3.30 -15.12
C GLY A 122 36.40 4.68 -15.12
N CYS A 123 37.52 4.82 -15.83
CA CYS A 123 38.30 6.07 -15.86
C CYS A 123 37.57 7.24 -16.54
N ALA A 124 36.60 7.00 -17.39
CA ALA A 124 35.75 8.00 -18.01
C ALA A 124 34.37 7.40 -18.24
N PRO A 125 33.56 7.27 -17.19
CA PRO A 125 32.27 6.58 -17.30
C PRO A 125 31.27 7.45 -18.05
N ASP A 126 30.59 6.84 -19.02
CA ASP A 126 29.40 7.39 -19.66
C ASP A 126 28.12 6.79 -19.04
N GLU A 127 28.25 5.85 -18.12
CA GLU A 127 27.18 5.22 -17.33
C GLU A 127 27.62 5.06 -15.87
N LEU A 128 26.71 5.38 -14.95
CA LEU A 128 26.86 5.12 -13.53
C LEU A 128 25.85 4.04 -13.11
N GLN A 129 26.25 3.16 -12.20
CA GLN A 129 25.37 2.18 -11.59
C GLN A 129 25.12 2.57 -10.14
N LEU A 130 23.90 2.95 -9.85
CA LEU A 130 23.42 3.30 -8.51
C LEU A 130 22.91 2.03 -7.83
N VAL A 131 23.42 1.74 -6.63
CA VAL A 131 23.05 0.54 -5.86
C VAL A 131 22.17 0.95 -4.70
N PHE A 132 21.09 0.20 -4.49
CA PHE A 132 20.13 0.41 -3.41
C PHE A 132 20.06 -0.83 -2.52
N ARG A 133 19.92 -0.65 -1.20
CA ARG A 133 19.74 -1.76 -0.25
C ARG A 133 18.37 -2.42 -0.34
N LYS A 134 17.40 -1.71 -0.91
CA LYS A 134 16.05 -2.19 -1.15
C LYS A 134 15.77 -2.19 -2.64
N ASN A 135 14.95 -3.12 -3.08
CA ASN A 135 14.49 -3.14 -4.46
C ASN A 135 13.63 -1.89 -4.78
N ILE A 136 13.94 -1.24 -5.86
CA ILE A 136 13.19 -0.12 -6.44
C ILE A 136 12.22 -0.67 -7.49
N ARG A 137 11.02 -0.16 -7.56
CA ARG A 137 10.07 -0.50 -8.61
C ARG A 137 10.52 0.12 -9.92
N CYS A 138 10.70 -0.71 -10.94
CA CYS A 138 11.19 -0.24 -12.24
C CYS A 138 10.27 0.79 -12.92
N ASN A 139 8.96 0.63 -12.73
CA ASN A 139 7.98 1.59 -13.26
C ASN A 139 7.96 2.95 -12.54
N SER A 140 8.71 3.10 -11.46
CA SER A 140 8.91 4.40 -10.80
C SER A 140 10.15 5.15 -11.28
N ILE A 141 10.92 4.57 -12.20
CA ILE A 141 12.14 5.18 -12.75
C ILE A 141 11.77 5.93 -14.03
N ALA A 142 11.97 7.23 -14.05
CA ALA A 142 11.80 8.03 -15.26
C ALA A 142 12.87 7.65 -16.29
N SER A 143 12.46 7.13 -17.45
CA SER A 143 13.38 6.60 -18.47
C SER A 143 14.28 7.66 -19.10
N ASP A 144 13.87 8.94 -19.03
CA ASP A 144 14.64 10.11 -19.47
C ASP A 144 15.70 10.56 -18.43
N GLY A 145 15.77 9.88 -17.28
CA GLY A 145 16.72 10.19 -16.20
C GLY A 145 16.38 11.42 -15.36
N SER A 146 15.18 12.01 -15.52
CA SER A 146 14.77 13.22 -14.79
C SER A 146 14.69 13.07 -13.27
N ASP A 147 14.66 11.83 -12.75
CA ASP A 147 14.74 11.53 -11.31
C ASP A 147 16.14 11.76 -10.72
N PHE A 148 17.17 11.96 -11.56
CA PHE A 148 18.56 11.97 -11.14
C PHE A 148 19.26 13.26 -11.53
N ILE A 149 20.04 13.79 -10.57
CA ILE A 149 20.93 14.91 -10.79
C ILE A 149 22.34 14.46 -10.46
N VAL A 150 23.27 14.66 -11.38
CA VAL A 150 24.69 14.42 -11.18
C VAL A 150 25.41 15.77 -11.09
N THR A 151 26.12 15.97 -9.98
CA THR A 151 26.92 17.19 -9.75
C THR A 151 28.36 16.84 -9.53
N LEU A 152 29.27 17.65 -10.06
CA LEU A 152 30.71 17.54 -9.76
C LEU A 152 30.96 18.00 -8.32
N ILE A 153 31.78 17.27 -7.58
CA ILE A 153 32.20 17.64 -6.22
C ILE A 153 33.07 18.88 -6.27
N SER A 154 33.86 19.05 -7.35
CA SER A 154 34.69 20.21 -7.59
C SER A 154 34.47 20.72 -9.02
N GLY A 155 33.74 21.81 -9.17
CA GLY A 155 33.42 22.39 -10.47
C GLY A 155 31.95 22.80 -10.54
N SER A 156 31.62 23.69 -11.48
CA SER A 156 30.27 24.25 -11.63
C SER A 156 29.52 23.75 -12.87
N THR A 157 30.08 22.83 -13.62
CA THR A 157 29.44 22.32 -14.82
C THR A 157 28.50 21.17 -14.47
N PRO A 158 27.18 21.33 -14.63
CA PRO A 158 26.24 20.23 -14.42
C PRO A 158 26.46 19.15 -15.49
N VAL A 159 26.38 17.89 -15.07
CA VAL A 159 26.37 16.74 -15.96
C VAL A 159 24.92 16.38 -16.23
N SER A 160 24.52 16.39 -17.49
CA SER A 160 23.15 16.02 -17.86
C SER A 160 22.98 14.51 -17.82
N VAL A 161 21.96 14.04 -17.13
CA VAL A 161 21.49 12.66 -17.22
C VAL A 161 20.50 12.59 -18.38
N VAL A 162 20.70 11.65 -19.29
CA VAL A 162 19.89 11.52 -20.51
C VAL A 162 19.03 10.25 -20.54
N SER A 163 19.31 9.32 -19.64
CA SER A 163 18.46 8.13 -19.46
C SER A 163 18.72 7.44 -18.12
N ALA A 164 17.71 6.73 -17.63
CA ALA A 164 17.83 5.83 -16.48
C ALA A 164 17.05 4.53 -16.72
N THR A 165 17.63 3.41 -16.29
CA THR A 165 17.01 2.09 -16.41
C THR A 165 17.35 1.22 -15.20
N GLY A 166 16.36 0.43 -14.72
CA GLY A 166 16.57 -0.60 -13.72
C GLY A 166 16.96 -1.94 -14.36
N ASN A 167 17.79 -2.72 -13.71
CA ASN A 167 18.01 -4.14 -14.07
C ASN A 167 16.87 -4.97 -13.46
N CYS A 168 15.69 -4.91 -14.10
CA CYS A 168 14.43 -5.40 -13.56
C CYS A 168 14.33 -6.92 -13.60
N ASN A 169 13.95 -7.52 -12.47
CA ASN A 169 13.57 -8.93 -12.41
C ASN A 169 12.13 -9.16 -12.94
N GLY A 170 11.65 -10.41 -12.92
CA GLY A 170 10.30 -10.77 -13.36
C GLY A 170 9.17 -10.09 -12.58
N ASP A 171 9.43 -9.57 -11.37
CA ASP A 171 8.47 -8.85 -10.54
C ASP A 171 8.51 -7.33 -10.78
N GLY A 172 9.31 -6.87 -11.76
CA GLY A 172 9.47 -5.45 -12.06
C GLY A 172 10.26 -4.68 -10.99
N LEU A 173 11.18 -5.34 -10.28
CA LEU A 173 11.97 -4.78 -9.19
C LEU A 173 13.46 -4.83 -9.51
N SER A 174 14.21 -3.82 -9.07
CA SER A 174 15.67 -3.77 -9.23
C SER A 174 16.36 -3.12 -8.03
N PRO A 175 17.47 -3.70 -7.51
CA PRO A 175 18.36 -3.03 -6.57
C PRO A 175 19.39 -2.15 -7.26
N ILE A 176 19.47 -2.17 -8.60
CA ILE A 176 20.47 -1.43 -9.39
C ILE A 176 19.76 -0.59 -10.43
N ILE A 177 20.11 0.71 -10.47
CA ILE A 177 19.66 1.62 -11.52
C ILE A 177 20.90 2.10 -12.28
N LYS A 178 20.86 2.01 -13.59
CA LYS A 178 21.86 2.56 -14.50
C LYS A 178 21.41 3.92 -14.98
N VAL A 179 22.27 4.90 -14.85
CA VAL A 179 22.06 6.28 -15.34
C VAL A 179 23.15 6.66 -16.35
N LYS A 180 22.73 7.23 -17.45
CA LYS A 180 23.61 7.66 -18.54
C LYS A 180 23.50 9.14 -18.79
#